data_ddd6a9829dd7dc5a3f29070e19fad93f
#
_entry.id   ddd6a9829dd7dc5a3f29070e19fad93f
#
_cell.length_a   1.000
_cell.length_b   1.000
_cell.length_c   1.000
_cell.angle_alpha   90.00
_cell.angle_beta   90.00
_cell.angle_gamma   90.00
#
_symmetry.space_group_name_H-M   'P 1'
#
loop_
_entity.id
_entity.type
_entity.pdbx_description
1 polymer ?
#
loop_
_entity_poly.entity_id
_entity_poly.type
_entity_poly.pdbx_seq_one_letter_code
_entity_poly.pdbx_strand_id
1 'polypeptide(L)'
;MKGILGRKLGMTQVFTIDGTLIPVTVIDVKPNVVLQKKTKETDGYEAVQLGYEDVKEQRSNKPAIGHAKKANTAPKKYIKEIRADEMMNFEVGAEVKADLFKAGDVVDVQGTSKGKGYSGTIVRNNAARGPMSHGSCHHRHIGSLATNGRNNGVVNKGTAMPGQEGGYTTTNQNLQVIKVDAEEGYILVKGNIPGPRKGLVVIKTTVKPVKEVTPVEIISYAGTSVEEELEKVAETIDEEIASEAVATEEGK
;
A
#
# COMPACT_ATOMS: atom_id res chain seq x y z
N MET A 1 14.26 -2.69 10.24
CA MET A 1 12.92 -2.44 9.64
C MET A 1 12.78 -0.96 9.31
N LYS A 2 12.13 -0.64 8.18
CA LYS A 2 11.86 0.74 7.71
C LYS A 2 10.37 0.98 7.69
N GLY A 3 9.94 2.25 7.73
CA GLY A 3 8.53 2.57 7.59
C GLY A 3 8.27 4.02 7.20
N ILE A 4 7.20 4.26 6.45
CA ILE A 4 6.80 5.58 5.97
C ILE A 4 5.28 5.70 5.91
N LEU A 5 4.78 6.93 6.03
CA LEU A 5 3.37 7.24 5.88
C LEU A 5 3.09 7.72 4.46
N GLY A 6 1.97 7.30 3.92
CA GLY A 6 1.54 7.74 2.60
C GLY A 6 0.03 7.77 2.48
N ARG A 7 -0.44 8.15 1.30
CA ARG A 7 -1.85 8.27 0.96
C ARG A 7 -2.17 7.46 -0.29
N LYS A 8 -3.16 6.60 -0.20
CA LYS A 8 -3.64 5.84 -1.35
C LYS A 8 -4.28 6.77 -2.38
N LEU A 9 -3.69 6.91 -3.56
CA LEU A 9 -4.31 7.66 -4.66
C LEU A 9 -5.35 6.81 -5.39
N GLY A 10 -4.98 5.61 -5.79
CA GLY A 10 -5.85 4.73 -6.55
C GLY A 10 -5.14 3.48 -7.00
N MET A 11 -5.79 2.74 -7.90
CA MET A 11 -5.19 1.59 -8.56
C MET A 11 -5.10 1.87 -10.06
N THR A 12 -4.03 1.37 -10.65
CA THR A 12 -3.76 1.37 -12.08
C THR A 12 -3.09 0.07 -12.47
N GLN A 13 -2.63 -0.04 -13.68
CA GLN A 13 -1.89 -1.18 -14.19
C GLN A 13 -0.60 -0.70 -14.86
N VAL A 14 0.42 -1.52 -14.80
CA VAL A 14 1.67 -1.32 -15.51
C VAL A 14 2.01 -2.58 -16.30
N PHE A 15 2.71 -2.42 -17.40
CA PHE A 15 3.18 -3.53 -18.23
C PHE A 15 4.67 -3.75 -18.01
N THR A 16 5.05 -5.00 -17.92
CA THR A 16 6.45 -5.43 -17.92
C THR A 16 6.97 -5.50 -19.36
N ILE A 17 8.28 -5.51 -19.52
CA ILE A 17 8.93 -5.71 -20.84
C ILE A 17 8.45 -7.01 -21.47
N ASP A 18 8.18 -8.05 -20.68
CA ASP A 18 7.63 -9.34 -21.15
C ASP A 18 6.17 -9.27 -21.59
N GLY A 19 5.53 -8.09 -21.59
CA GLY A 19 4.11 -7.91 -21.93
C GLY A 19 3.13 -8.33 -20.82
N THR A 20 3.61 -8.72 -19.63
CA THR A 20 2.73 -9.10 -18.52
C THR A 20 2.11 -7.88 -17.86
N LEU A 21 0.80 -7.90 -17.65
CA LEU A 21 0.06 -6.86 -16.94
C LEU A 21 0.15 -7.05 -15.43
N ILE A 22 0.59 -6.03 -14.71
CA ILE A 22 0.65 -6.03 -13.24
C ILE A 22 -0.30 -4.97 -12.69
N PRO A 23 -1.32 -5.36 -11.89
CA PRO A 23 -2.14 -4.38 -11.18
C PRO A 23 -1.34 -3.76 -10.04
N VAL A 24 -1.34 -2.43 -9.97
CA VAL A 24 -0.60 -1.68 -8.95
C VAL A 24 -1.49 -0.67 -8.23
N THR A 25 -1.17 -0.40 -6.98
CA THR A 25 -1.73 0.72 -6.24
C THR A 25 -0.69 1.82 -6.14
N VAL A 26 -1.10 3.04 -6.47
CA VAL A 26 -0.29 4.25 -6.35
C VAL A 26 -0.48 4.83 -4.95
N ILE A 27 0.64 5.05 -4.26
CA ILE A 27 0.68 5.66 -2.93
C ILE A 27 1.47 6.97 -3.05
N ASP A 28 0.84 8.09 -2.73
CA ASP A 28 1.47 9.40 -2.59
C ASP A 28 2.24 9.42 -1.25
N VAL A 29 3.53 9.63 -1.33
CA VAL A 29 4.45 9.65 -0.18
C VAL A 29 5.15 11.00 -0.17
N LYS A 30 4.44 12.01 0.32
CA LYS A 30 5.07 13.32 0.59
C LYS A 30 6.10 13.17 1.71
N PRO A 31 7.13 14.03 1.76
CA PRO A 31 8.13 13.97 2.80
C PRO A 31 7.49 13.88 4.20
N ASN A 32 7.88 12.87 4.96
CA ASN A 32 7.43 12.68 6.34
C ASN A 32 8.45 13.32 7.26
N VAL A 33 8.01 14.03 8.27
CA VAL A 33 8.89 14.69 9.22
C VAL A 33 8.96 13.91 10.52
N VAL A 34 10.16 13.70 11.04
CA VAL A 34 10.38 13.11 12.35
C VAL A 34 10.03 14.13 13.43
N LEU A 35 8.94 13.89 14.16
CA LEU A 35 8.48 14.78 15.22
C LEU A 35 9.14 14.50 16.57
N GLN A 36 9.34 13.24 16.90
CA GLN A 36 9.89 12.80 18.15
C GLN A 36 10.56 11.44 18.02
N LYS A 37 11.65 11.24 18.74
CA LYS A 37 12.25 9.92 19.00
C LYS A 37 11.88 9.48 20.41
N LYS A 38 11.47 8.24 20.55
CA LYS A 38 11.25 7.58 21.83
C LYS A 38 12.37 6.61 22.10
N THR A 39 12.95 6.69 23.30
CA THR A 39 14.07 5.87 23.72
C THR A 39 13.67 4.98 24.89
N LYS A 40 14.41 3.89 25.11
CA LYS A 40 14.15 2.98 26.23
C LYS A 40 14.28 3.67 27.59
N GLU A 41 15.14 4.68 27.69
CA GLU A 41 15.41 5.38 28.95
C GLU A 41 14.25 6.28 29.37
N THR A 42 13.64 7.01 28.39
CA THR A 42 12.58 7.99 28.67
C THR A 42 11.18 7.41 28.57
N ASP A 43 10.94 6.57 27.56
CA ASP A 43 9.61 6.08 27.20
C ASP A 43 9.43 4.57 27.42
N GLY A 44 10.50 3.84 27.72
CA GLY A 44 10.50 2.39 27.94
C GLY A 44 10.51 1.55 26.64
N TYR A 45 10.50 2.19 25.46
CA TYR A 45 10.59 1.53 24.17
C TYR A 45 11.20 2.44 23.11
N GLU A 46 11.69 1.84 22.03
CA GLU A 46 12.26 2.57 20.90
C GLU A 46 11.22 2.72 19.78
N ALA A 47 10.99 3.97 19.35
CA ALA A 47 10.11 4.30 18.22
C ALA A 47 10.43 5.69 17.68
N VAL A 48 10.12 5.89 16.40
CA VAL A 48 10.15 7.19 15.75
C VAL A 48 8.74 7.62 15.41
N GLN A 49 8.38 8.83 15.83
CA GLN A 49 7.09 9.41 15.52
C GLN A 49 7.20 10.23 14.23
N LEU A 50 6.50 9.79 13.19
CA LEU A 50 6.43 10.46 11.90
C LEU A 50 5.17 11.31 11.78
N GLY A 51 5.34 12.51 11.24
CA GLY A 51 4.27 13.42 10.88
C GLY A 51 4.06 13.48 9.36
N TYR A 52 2.80 13.44 8.92
CA TYR A 52 2.43 13.46 7.52
C TYR A 52 1.28 14.45 7.26
N GLU A 53 1.34 15.19 6.17
CA GLU A 53 0.46 16.30 5.77
C GLU A 53 0.38 17.44 6.76
N ASP A 54 0.65 18.65 6.27
CA ASP A 54 0.58 19.86 7.06
C ASP A 54 -0.86 20.33 7.27
N VAL A 55 -1.10 20.90 8.44
CA VAL A 55 -2.36 21.53 8.82
C VAL A 55 -2.11 22.99 9.11
N LYS A 56 -3.00 23.87 8.65
CA LYS A 56 -2.95 25.29 8.98
C LYS A 56 -3.02 25.47 10.50
N GLU A 57 -2.21 26.35 11.06
CA GLU A 57 -2.17 26.62 12.51
C GLU A 57 -3.54 26.95 13.10
N GLN A 58 -4.34 27.71 12.36
CA GLN A 58 -5.72 28.09 12.75
C GLN A 58 -6.65 26.88 12.99
N ARG A 59 -6.34 25.72 12.42
CA ARG A 59 -7.09 24.47 12.57
C ARG A 59 -6.47 23.50 13.57
N SER A 60 -5.39 23.92 14.21
CA SER A 60 -4.64 23.08 15.15
C SER A 60 -4.79 23.59 16.57
N ASN A 61 -4.86 22.67 17.52
CA ASN A 61 -4.90 22.98 18.94
C ASN A 61 -3.52 23.41 19.46
N LYS A 62 -3.46 24.27 20.48
CA LYS A 62 -2.20 24.73 21.10
C LYS A 62 -1.22 23.62 21.44
N PRO A 63 -1.63 22.48 22.03
CA PRO A 63 -0.73 21.35 22.29
C PRO A 63 -0.09 20.77 21.02
N ALA A 64 -0.88 20.61 19.93
CA ALA A 64 -0.39 20.08 18.65
C ALA A 64 0.62 21.04 18.00
N ILE A 65 0.37 22.34 18.08
CA ILE A 65 1.31 23.37 17.62
C ILE A 65 2.60 23.32 18.46
N GLY A 66 2.49 23.20 19.79
CA GLY A 66 3.65 23.08 20.67
C GLY A 66 4.49 21.82 20.41
N HIS A 67 3.81 20.72 20.05
CA HIS A 67 4.50 19.47 19.69
C HIS A 67 5.27 19.60 18.37
N ALA A 68 4.65 20.19 17.34
CA ALA A 68 5.30 20.42 16.05
C ALA A 68 6.47 21.43 16.14
N LYS A 69 6.34 22.46 16.96
CA LYS A 69 7.41 23.46 17.20
C LYS A 69 8.70 22.84 17.75
N LYS A 70 8.61 21.76 18.54
CA LYS A 70 9.81 21.04 19.02
C LYS A 70 10.65 20.43 17.89
N ALA A 71 10.00 20.09 16.78
CA ALA A 71 10.63 19.57 15.58
C ALA A 71 10.84 20.66 14.50
N ASN A 72 10.63 21.95 14.83
CA ASN A 72 10.71 23.10 13.91
C ASN A 72 9.85 22.94 12.64
N THR A 73 8.66 22.35 12.78
CA THR A 73 7.76 22.07 11.64
C THR A 73 6.36 22.61 11.87
N ALA A 74 5.58 22.71 10.78
CA ALA A 74 4.15 22.98 10.85
C ALA A 74 3.39 21.82 11.51
N PRO A 75 2.23 22.07 12.15
CA PRO A 75 1.39 21.03 12.71
C PRO A 75 1.02 19.99 11.65
N LYS A 76 1.13 18.69 11.99
CA LYS A 76 0.86 17.59 11.08
C LYS A 76 -0.52 16.99 11.33
N LYS A 77 -1.17 16.58 10.26
CA LYS A 77 -2.52 15.99 10.31
C LYS A 77 -2.51 14.56 10.82
N TYR A 78 -1.55 13.79 10.38
CA TYR A 78 -1.40 12.39 10.75
C TYR A 78 -0.07 12.20 11.46
N ILE A 79 -0.14 11.63 12.64
CA ILE A 79 1.02 11.31 13.45
C ILE A 79 0.95 9.83 13.77
N LYS A 80 1.99 9.08 13.44
CA LYS A 80 2.08 7.64 13.72
C LYS A 80 3.48 7.26 14.16
N GLU A 81 3.55 6.32 15.08
CA GLU A 81 4.81 5.76 15.56
C GLU A 81 5.19 4.54 14.74
N ILE A 82 6.45 4.50 14.39
CA ILE A 82 7.07 3.35 13.72
C ILE A 82 8.15 2.81 14.61
N ARG A 83 7.99 1.56 15.04
CA ARG A 83 8.98 0.81 15.82
C ARG A 83 9.90 0.10 14.85
N ALA A 84 11.07 0.66 14.61
CA ALA A 84 12.03 0.13 13.68
C ALA A 84 13.42 0.68 14.01
N ASP A 85 14.40 -0.20 14.16
CA ASP A 85 15.74 0.17 14.61
C ASP A 85 16.42 1.11 13.59
N GLU A 86 16.27 0.84 12.30
CA GLU A 86 16.84 1.68 11.23
C GLU A 86 16.27 3.11 11.22
N MET A 87 15.03 3.30 11.67
CA MET A 87 14.43 4.63 11.75
C MET A 87 15.02 5.48 12.87
N MET A 88 15.66 4.85 13.86
CA MET A 88 16.33 5.57 14.97
C MET A 88 17.54 6.38 14.50
N ASN A 89 18.05 6.15 13.31
CA ASN A 89 19.17 6.91 12.75
C ASN A 89 18.77 8.33 12.30
N PHE A 90 17.47 8.56 12.03
CA PHE A 90 17.00 9.89 11.65
C PHE A 90 16.93 10.83 12.82
N GLU A 91 17.31 12.08 12.66
CA GLU A 91 17.21 13.13 13.68
C GLU A 91 15.80 13.72 13.74
N VAL A 92 15.48 14.36 14.87
CA VAL A 92 14.21 15.11 15.02
C VAL A 92 14.23 16.31 14.07
N GLY A 93 13.16 16.47 13.30
CA GLY A 93 13.05 17.49 12.24
C GLY A 93 13.52 17.01 10.86
N ALA A 94 14.18 15.85 10.76
CA ALA A 94 14.62 15.30 9.47
C ALA A 94 13.41 14.86 8.63
N GLU A 95 13.55 15.00 7.31
CA GLU A 95 12.57 14.54 6.33
C GLU A 95 12.89 13.14 5.84
N VAL A 96 11.89 12.26 5.89
CA VAL A 96 11.95 10.90 5.36
C VAL A 96 11.17 10.88 4.05
N LYS A 97 11.86 10.59 2.95
CA LYS A 97 11.31 10.56 1.59
C LYS A 97 11.06 9.13 1.09
N ALA A 98 10.48 9.02 -0.10
CA ALA A 98 10.16 7.74 -0.72
C ALA A 98 11.39 6.85 -1.03
N ASP A 99 12.58 7.45 -1.19
CA ASP A 99 13.88 6.80 -1.43
C ASP A 99 14.32 5.83 -0.32
N LEU A 100 13.61 5.85 0.83
CA LEU A 100 13.77 4.85 1.88
C LEU A 100 13.53 3.41 1.38
N PHE A 101 12.66 3.24 0.38
CA PHE A 101 12.34 1.96 -0.24
C PHE A 101 12.92 1.89 -1.66
N LYS A 102 13.20 0.67 -2.11
CA LYS A 102 13.71 0.39 -3.46
C LYS A 102 12.73 -0.50 -4.23
N ALA A 103 12.81 -0.44 -5.57
CA ALA A 103 12.09 -1.39 -6.40
C ALA A 103 12.56 -2.83 -6.09
N GLY A 104 11.61 -3.75 -5.95
CA GLY A 104 11.87 -5.13 -5.52
C GLY A 104 11.69 -5.38 -4.02
N ASP A 105 11.71 -4.33 -3.19
CA ASP A 105 11.47 -4.48 -1.74
C ASP A 105 10.08 -5.10 -1.47
N VAL A 106 9.99 -5.91 -0.43
CA VAL A 106 8.73 -6.49 0.03
C VAL A 106 8.25 -5.76 1.28
N VAL A 107 7.02 -5.29 1.22
CA VAL A 107 6.44 -4.42 2.24
C VAL A 107 5.10 -4.92 2.76
N ASP A 108 4.80 -4.55 4.00
CA ASP A 108 3.50 -4.71 4.64
C ASP A 108 2.80 -3.35 4.65
N VAL A 109 1.61 -3.28 4.06
CA VAL A 109 0.85 -2.03 3.99
C VAL A 109 -0.36 -2.10 4.89
N GLN A 110 -0.39 -1.22 5.90
CA GLN A 110 -1.45 -1.10 6.88
C GLN A 110 -2.32 0.12 6.58
N GLY A 111 -3.64 -0.08 6.63
CA GLY A 111 -4.60 1.01 6.45
C GLY A 111 -5.92 0.71 7.13
N THR A 112 -6.83 1.69 7.16
CA THR A 112 -8.19 1.50 7.67
C THR A 112 -9.08 1.03 6.53
N SER A 113 -9.67 -0.16 6.66
CA SER A 113 -10.58 -0.74 5.67
C SER A 113 -11.83 0.11 5.46
N LYS A 114 -12.47 -0.02 4.29
CA LYS A 114 -13.75 0.66 4.03
C LYS A 114 -14.81 0.16 4.99
N GLY A 115 -15.49 1.07 5.69
CA GLY A 115 -16.62 0.73 6.54
C GLY A 115 -17.85 0.35 5.72
N LYS A 116 -18.54 -0.70 6.12
CA LYS A 116 -19.79 -1.20 5.50
C LYS A 116 -20.98 -1.16 6.48
N GLY A 117 -20.75 -0.61 7.67
CA GLY A 117 -21.76 -0.56 8.73
C GLY A 117 -22.01 -1.91 9.38
N TYR A 118 -23.21 -2.07 9.97
CA TYR A 118 -23.65 -3.30 10.58
C TYR A 118 -24.12 -4.27 9.49
N SER A 119 -23.46 -5.41 9.35
CA SER A 119 -23.71 -6.40 8.31
C SER A 119 -24.21 -7.71 8.90
N GLY A 120 -25.13 -8.36 8.18
CA GLY A 120 -25.64 -9.69 8.52
C GLY A 120 -24.58 -10.78 8.35
N THR A 121 -24.82 -11.94 8.92
CA THR A 121 -23.90 -13.08 8.95
C THR A 121 -23.49 -13.55 7.55
N ILE A 122 -24.42 -13.50 6.59
CA ILE A 122 -24.18 -13.92 5.21
C ILE A 122 -23.13 -13.03 4.55
N VAL A 123 -23.24 -11.70 4.71
CA VAL A 123 -22.28 -10.75 4.11
C VAL A 123 -20.97 -10.74 4.87
N ARG A 124 -21.04 -10.66 6.21
CA ARG A 124 -19.86 -10.48 7.06
C ARG A 124 -18.97 -11.72 7.14
N ASN A 125 -19.59 -12.91 7.19
CA ASN A 125 -18.91 -14.18 7.46
C ASN A 125 -19.05 -15.20 6.32
N ASN A 126 -19.61 -14.80 5.17
CA ASN A 126 -19.89 -15.68 4.02
C ASN A 126 -20.71 -16.92 4.39
N ALA A 127 -21.65 -16.77 5.34
CA ALA A 127 -22.54 -17.86 5.74
C ALA A 127 -23.53 -18.20 4.62
N ALA A 128 -23.92 -19.48 4.52
CA ALA A 128 -24.96 -19.89 3.60
C ALA A 128 -26.31 -19.29 3.99
N ARG A 129 -27.11 -18.93 2.98
CA ARG A 129 -28.51 -18.55 3.18
C ARG A 129 -29.39 -19.80 3.32
N GLY A 130 -30.51 -19.66 3.99
CA GLY A 130 -31.55 -20.69 4.02
C GLY A 130 -32.31 -20.84 2.69
N PRO A 131 -33.17 -21.87 2.54
CA PRO A 131 -34.00 -22.06 1.35
C PRO A 131 -34.88 -20.84 1.09
N MET A 132 -35.02 -20.45 -0.18
CA MET A 132 -35.86 -19.31 -0.59
C MET A 132 -37.26 -19.70 -1.02
N SER A 133 -37.54 -21.00 -1.12
CA SER A 133 -38.80 -21.61 -1.50
C SER A 133 -39.16 -22.76 -0.54
N HIS A 134 -40.14 -23.59 -0.89
CA HIS A 134 -40.63 -24.73 -0.08
C HIS A 134 -41.18 -24.31 1.29
N GLY A 135 -41.81 -23.14 1.39
CA GLY A 135 -42.44 -22.66 2.62
C GLY A 135 -41.51 -22.27 3.75
N SER A 136 -40.21 -22.13 3.47
CA SER A 136 -39.22 -21.72 4.46
C SER A 136 -39.42 -20.26 4.87
N CYS A 137 -39.44 -19.97 6.16
CA CYS A 137 -39.35 -18.60 6.71
C CYS A 137 -37.92 -18.23 7.12
N HIS A 138 -36.94 -19.13 6.95
CA HIS A 138 -35.57 -18.95 7.32
C HIS A 138 -34.72 -18.61 6.07
N HIS A 139 -34.67 -17.33 5.67
CA HIS A 139 -33.98 -16.91 4.46
C HIS A 139 -32.54 -16.40 4.74
N ARG A 140 -32.46 -15.34 5.53
CA ARG A 140 -31.17 -14.64 5.80
C ARG A 140 -30.83 -14.56 7.29
N HIS A 141 -31.51 -15.36 8.10
CA HIS A 141 -31.29 -15.40 9.54
C HIS A 141 -30.02 -16.21 9.89
N ILE A 142 -29.53 -15.96 11.10
CA ILE A 142 -28.48 -16.80 11.67
C ILE A 142 -29.07 -18.19 11.95
N GLY A 143 -28.30 -19.23 11.69
CA GLY A 143 -28.70 -20.60 12.01
C GLY A 143 -28.76 -20.86 13.51
N SER A 144 -28.89 -22.10 13.89
CA SER A 144 -28.90 -22.51 15.31
C SER A 144 -27.62 -22.09 16.01
N LEU A 145 -27.76 -21.45 17.16
CA LEU A 145 -26.65 -21.10 18.06
C LEU A 145 -26.49 -22.13 19.19
N ALA A 146 -27.35 -23.15 19.21
CA ALA A 146 -27.27 -24.22 20.19
C ALA A 146 -25.99 -25.04 19.96
N THR A 147 -25.26 -25.29 21.04
CA THR A 147 -24.13 -26.22 21.07
C THR A 147 -24.60 -27.54 21.68
N ASN A 148 -24.13 -28.67 21.14
CA ASN A 148 -24.53 -30.01 21.55
C ASN A 148 -24.29 -30.20 23.07
N GLY A 149 -25.34 -30.03 23.88
CA GLY A 149 -25.48 -30.51 25.25
C GLY A 149 -24.49 -30.02 26.32
N ARG A 150 -23.29 -29.62 25.96
CA ARG A 150 -22.21 -29.29 26.92
C ARG A 150 -22.25 -27.87 27.49
N ASN A 151 -22.85 -26.92 26.80
CA ASN A 151 -22.73 -25.50 27.15
C ASN A 151 -23.99 -24.88 27.75
N ASN A 152 -25.01 -25.67 28.13
CA ASN A 152 -26.26 -25.22 28.79
C ASN A 152 -26.84 -23.94 28.17
N GLY A 153 -26.90 -23.86 26.83
CA GLY A 153 -27.44 -22.70 26.12
C GLY A 153 -26.46 -21.52 25.93
N VAL A 154 -25.22 -21.63 26.38
CA VAL A 154 -24.18 -20.59 26.19
C VAL A 154 -23.62 -20.69 24.80
N VAL A 155 -23.56 -19.55 24.06
CA VAL A 155 -22.93 -19.44 22.75
C VAL A 155 -21.43 -19.36 22.91
N ASN A 156 -20.68 -20.15 22.11
CA ASN A 156 -19.23 -20.16 22.17
C ASN A 156 -18.65 -18.80 21.75
N LYS A 157 -17.52 -18.41 22.38
CA LYS A 157 -16.76 -17.22 21.96
C LYS A 157 -16.27 -17.44 20.52
N GLY A 158 -16.33 -16.37 19.70
CA GLY A 158 -15.89 -16.43 18.30
C GLY A 158 -16.95 -16.96 17.32
N THR A 159 -18.16 -17.31 17.78
CA THR A 159 -19.26 -17.69 16.88
C THR A 159 -19.55 -16.56 15.90
N ALA A 160 -19.67 -16.91 14.61
CA ALA A 160 -19.96 -15.97 13.54
C ALA A 160 -21.35 -15.36 13.69
N MET A 161 -21.40 -14.06 13.98
CA MET A 161 -22.64 -13.31 14.20
C MET A 161 -22.65 -12.02 13.38
N PRO A 162 -23.83 -11.40 13.17
CA PRO A 162 -23.94 -10.06 12.63
C PRO A 162 -23.12 -9.05 13.44
N GLY A 163 -22.66 -8.00 12.82
CA GLY A 163 -21.92 -6.94 13.50
C GLY A 163 -21.29 -5.95 12.55
N GLN A 164 -20.50 -5.04 13.11
CA GLN A 164 -19.76 -4.04 12.32
C GLN A 164 -18.82 -4.74 11.32
N GLU A 165 -18.90 -4.35 10.06
CA GLU A 165 -18.02 -4.80 8.99
C GLU A 165 -17.18 -3.62 8.47
N GLY A 166 -15.87 -3.82 8.38
CA GLY A 166 -14.95 -2.79 7.97
C GLY A 166 -14.80 -1.64 8.98
N GLY A 167 -14.03 -0.62 8.59
CA GLY A 167 -13.70 0.50 9.46
C GLY A 167 -12.64 0.17 10.52
N TYR A 168 -11.97 -0.96 10.40
CA TYR A 168 -10.88 -1.39 11.28
C TYR A 168 -9.54 -1.41 10.55
N THR A 169 -8.48 -1.39 11.32
CA THR A 169 -7.12 -1.46 10.80
C THR A 169 -6.85 -2.83 10.21
N THR A 170 -6.45 -2.86 8.95
CA THR A 170 -6.11 -4.08 8.20
C THR A 170 -4.71 -3.92 7.61
N THR A 171 -3.95 -5.01 7.59
CA THR A 171 -2.61 -5.05 6.99
C THR A 171 -2.59 -6.08 5.87
N ASN A 172 -2.22 -5.65 4.67
CA ASN A 172 -1.89 -6.55 3.57
C ASN A 172 -0.37 -6.78 3.61
N GLN A 173 0.01 -8.04 3.73
CA GLN A 173 1.40 -8.45 3.93
C GLN A 173 2.04 -8.91 2.62
N ASN A 174 3.38 -8.84 2.59
CA ASN A 174 4.21 -9.36 1.50
C ASN A 174 3.85 -8.78 0.12
N LEU A 175 3.63 -7.48 0.05
CA LEU A 175 3.41 -6.77 -1.21
C LEU A 175 4.76 -6.31 -1.78
N GLN A 176 4.97 -6.53 -3.07
CA GLN A 176 6.18 -6.10 -3.78
C GLN A 176 6.08 -4.63 -4.19
N VAL A 177 7.14 -3.87 -3.96
CA VAL A 177 7.31 -2.53 -4.50
C VAL A 177 7.79 -2.65 -5.94
N ILE A 178 7.04 -2.08 -6.87
CA ILE A 178 7.34 -2.16 -8.32
C ILE A 178 8.23 -1.01 -8.74
N LYS A 179 7.86 0.23 -8.37
CA LYS A 179 8.62 1.44 -8.68
C LYS A 179 8.54 2.41 -7.51
N VAL A 180 9.63 3.12 -7.28
CA VAL A 180 9.71 4.25 -6.37
C VAL A 180 10.17 5.46 -7.17
N ASP A 181 9.47 6.55 -7.02
CA ASP A 181 9.83 7.83 -7.58
C ASP A 181 10.00 8.84 -6.44
N ALA A 182 11.24 9.23 -6.21
CA ALA A 182 11.58 10.12 -5.10
C ALA A 182 11.32 11.59 -5.45
N GLU A 183 11.36 11.97 -6.74
CA GLU A 183 11.14 13.33 -7.21
C GLU A 183 9.66 13.69 -7.15
N GLU A 184 8.81 12.85 -7.72
CA GLU A 184 7.35 13.02 -7.66
C GLU A 184 6.74 12.53 -6.34
N GLY A 185 7.47 11.80 -5.53
CA GLY A 185 7.06 11.33 -4.20
C GLY A 185 5.96 10.28 -4.24
N TYR A 186 6.03 9.29 -5.13
CA TYR A 186 5.08 8.18 -5.14
C TYR A 186 5.77 6.80 -5.11
N ILE A 187 5.04 5.83 -4.60
CA ILE A 187 5.43 4.41 -4.57
C ILE A 187 4.35 3.58 -5.24
N LEU A 188 4.74 2.73 -6.19
CA LEU A 188 3.88 1.74 -6.81
C LEU A 188 4.03 0.40 -6.11
N VAL A 189 2.94 -0.09 -5.54
CA VAL A 189 2.89 -1.38 -4.84
C VAL A 189 2.01 -2.36 -5.61
N LYS A 190 2.50 -3.57 -5.84
CA LYS A 190 1.78 -4.64 -6.54
C LYS A 190 0.53 -5.04 -5.78
N GLY A 191 -0.61 -5.05 -6.45
CA GLY A 191 -1.88 -5.50 -5.89
C GLY A 191 -2.67 -4.42 -5.17
N ASN A 192 -3.61 -4.85 -4.33
CA ASN A 192 -4.49 -3.96 -3.59
C ASN A 192 -3.95 -3.62 -2.21
N ILE A 193 -4.30 -2.43 -1.72
CA ILE A 193 -4.04 -1.99 -0.34
C ILE A 193 -5.35 -1.62 0.36
N PRO A 194 -5.44 -1.76 1.70
CA PRO A 194 -6.65 -1.47 2.43
C PRO A 194 -7.04 0.01 2.37
N GLY A 195 -8.33 0.27 2.47
CA GLY A 195 -8.90 1.59 2.62
C GLY A 195 -9.42 2.26 1.34
N PRO A 196 -10.11 3.41 1.49
CA PRO A 196 -10.61 4.22 0.40
C PRO A 196 -9.49 5.00 -0.30
N ARG A 197 -9.81 5.62 -1.45
CA ARG A 197 -8.95 6.65 -2.05
C ARG A 197 -8.74 7.79 -1.07
N LYS A 198 -7.56 8.38 -1.08
CA LYS A 198 -7.12 9.42 -0.14
C LYS A 198 -7.04 8.96 1.32
N GLY A 199 -7.17 7.66 1.61
CA GLY A 199 -6.96 7.10 2.93
C GLY A 199 -5.49 7.06 3.31
N LEU A 200 -5.20 7.28 4.62
CA LEU A 200 -3.85 7.12 5.18
C LEU A 200 -3.45 5.66 5.14
N VAL A 201 -2.23 5.40 4.73
CA VAL A 201 -1.59 4.09 4.77
C VAL A 201 -0.22 4.20 5.42
N VAL A 202 0.19 3.14 6.09
CA VAL A 202 1.51 2.99 6.69
C VAL A 202 2.20 1.87 5.95
N ILE A 203 3.32 2.16 5.33
CA ILE A 203 4.16 1.19 4.63
C ILE A 203 5.29 0.80 5.59
N LYS A 204 5.53 -0.49 5.77
CA LYS A 204 6.62 -1.02 6.58
C LYS A 204 7.30 -2.14 5.81
N THR A 205 8.58 -2.37 6.05
CA THR A 205 9.23 -3.61 5.59
C THR A 205 8.52 -4.80 6.20
N THR A 206 8.39 -5.89 5.43
CA THR A 206 7.75 -7.10 5.92
C THR A 206 8.50 -7.70 7.11
N VAL A 207 7.74 -8.29 8.02
CA VAL A 207 8.26 -9.03 9.18
C VAL A 207 8.56 -10.48 8.83
N LYS A 208 7.84 -11.01 7.81
CA LYS A 208 8.01 -12.40 7.38
C LYS A 208 9.29 -12.57 6.56
N PRO A 209 10.01 -13.68 6.74
CA PRO A 209 11.13 -13.98 5.86
C PRO A 209 10.61 -14.16 4.43
N VAL A 210 11.15 -13.40 3.51
CA VAL A 210 10.81 -13.44 2.08
C VAL A 210 12.06 -13.84 1.31
N LYS A 211 11.88 -14.67 0.29
CA LYS A 211 12.93 -14.91 -0.69
C LYS A 211 13.23 -13.61 -1.42
N GLU A 212 14.46 -13.43 -1.83
CA GLU A 212 14.84 -12.28 -2.66
C GLU A 212 13.94 -12.21 -3.89
N VAL A 213 13.30 -11.07 -4.06
CA VAL A 213 12.40 -10.81 -5.19
C VAL A 213 13.15 -9.91 -6.16
N THR A 214 13.33 -10.40 -7.38
CA THR A 214 13.94 -9.60 -8.44
C THR A 214 13.06 -8.38 -8.75
N PRO A 215 13.63 -7.19 -8.93
CA PRO A 215 12.88 -6.03 -9.37
C PRO A 215 12.28 -6.32 -10.75
N VAL A 216 11.06 -5.86 -10.95
CA VAL A 216 10.34 -6.05 -12.21
C VAL A 216 10.67 -4.89 -13.14
N GLU A 217 11.13 -5.19 -14.35
CA GLU A 217 11.39 -4.19 -15.37
C GLU A 217 10.07 -3.78 -16.03
N ILE A 218 9.79 -2.46 -16.00
CA ILE A 218 8.54 -1.86 -16.47
C ILE A 218 8.83 -1.13 -17.78
N ILE A 219 7.88 -1.21 -18.73
CA ILE A 219 7.91 -0.39 -19.94
C ILE A 219 7.73 1.07 -19.54
N SER A 220 8.71 1.90 -19.86
CA SER A 220 8.63 3.35 -19.68
C SER A 220 8.18 4.00 -21.00
N TYR A 221 7.00 4.60 -21.00
CA TYR A 221 6.51 5.38 -22.14
C TYR A 221 6.95 6.86 -22.09
N ALA A 222 7.64 7.26 -21.02
CA ALA A 222 8.17 8.60 -20.89
C ALA A 222 9.55 8.67 -21.54
N GLY A 223 9.62 9.22 -22.74
CA GLY A 223 10.88 9.58 -23.38
C GLY A 223 11.21 8.98 -24.73
N THR A 224 10.45 8.02 -25.24
CA THR A 224 10.49 7.73 -26.68
C THR A 224 9.48 8.63 -27.36
N SER A 225 9.95 9.76 -27.91
CA SER A 225 9.16 10.45 -28.92
C SER A 225 8.92 9.42 -30.03
N VAL A 226 7.70 9.35 -30.50
CA VAL A 226 7.31 8.47 -31.64
C VAL A 226 8.28 8.70 -32.82
N GLU A 227 8.91 9.87 -32.88
CA GLU A 227 9.94 10.27 -33.83
C GLU A 227 11.25 9.46 -33.66
N GLU A 228 11.74 9.22 -32.41
CA GLU A 228 12.96 8.42 -32.17
C GLU A 228 12.76 6.92 -32.45
N GLU A 229 11.56 6.39 -32.22
CA GLU A 229 11.23 5.02 -32.59
C GLU A 229 11.07 4.87 -34.11
N LEU A 230 10.49 5.88 -34.76
CA LEU A 230 10.40 5.92 -36.23
C LEU A 230 11.77 6.07 -36.90
N GLU A 231 12.68 6.86 -36.33
CA GLU A 231 14.06 6.96 -36.82
C GLU A 231 14.82 5.64 -36.67
N LYS A 232 14.73 4.96 -35.51
CA LYS A 232 15.36 3.65 -35.33
C LYS A 232 14.80 2.56 -36.24
N VAL A 233 13.48 2.58 -36.48
CA VAL A 233 12.85 1.65 -37.43
C VAL A 233 13.24 2.00 -38.85
N ALA A 234 13.39 3.26 -39.21
CA ALA A 234 13.87 3.69 -40.52
C ALA A 234 15.33 3.27 -40.74
N GLU A 235 16.23 3.46 -39.77
CA GLU A 235 17.62 3.01 -39.83
C GLU A 235 17.74 1.49 -40.01
N THR A 236 16.92 0.69 -39.29
CA THR A 236 16.92 -0.78 -39.42
C THR A 236 16.42 -1.23 -40.80
N ILE A 237 15.43 -0.55 -41.38
CA ILE A 237 14.92 -0.84 -42.72
C ILE A 237 15.97 -0.48 -43.78
N ASP A 238 16.67 0.64 -43.63
CA ASP A 238 17.72 1.05 -44.53
C ASP A 238 18.95 0.11 -44.48
N GLU A 239 19.29 -0.44 -43.30
CA GLU A 239 20.34 -1.47 -43.16
C GLU A 239 19.92 -2.81 -43.79
N GLU A 240 18.64 -3.23 -43.65
CA GLU A 240 18.13 -4.43 -44.30
C GLU A 240 18.12 -4.29 -45.84
N ILE A 241 17.69 -3.14 -46.36
CA ILE A 241 17.69 -2.85 -47.81
C ILE A 241 19.15 -2.81 -48.36
N ALA A 242 20.06 -2.23 -47.61
CA ALA A 242 21.48 -2.21 -47.98
C ALA A 242 22.09 -3.62 -48.02
N SER A 243 21.73 -4.48 -47.04
CA SER A 243 22.19 -5.87 -46.99
C SER A 243 21.62 -6.75 -48.12
N GLU A 244 20.34 -6.53 -48.50
CA GLU A 244 19.72 -7.22 -49.64
C GLU A 244 20.30 -6.75 -50.99
N ALA A 245 20.65 -5.47 -51.10
CA ALA A 245 21.29 -4.92 -52.33
C ALA A 245 22.66 -5.52 -52.55
N VAL A 246 23.47 -5.72 -51.50
CA VAL A 246 24.78 -6.35 -51.56
C VAL A 246 24.68 -7.84 -51.92
N ALA A 247 23.69 -8.54 -51.37
CA ALA A 247 23.48 -9.96 -51.68
C ALA A 247 23.00 -10.22 -53.13
N THR A 248 22.41 -9.22 -53.78
CA THR A 248 21.96 -9.33 -55.19
C THR A 248 23.09 -8.98 -56.20
N GLU A 249 24.14 -8.25 -55.78
CA GLU A 249 25.33 -7.99 -56.65
C GLU A 249 26.37 -9.15 -56.62
N GLU A 250 26.46 -9.91 -55.54
CA GLU A 250 27.36 -11.08 -55.45
C GLU A 250 26.82 -12.35 -56.15
N GLY A 251 25.60 -12.31 -56.62
CA GLY A 251 24.91 -13.45 -57.29
C GLY A 251 24.88 -13.37 -58.84
N LYS A 252 25.68 -12.51 -59.50
CA LYS A 252 25.79 -12.42 -60.95
C LYS A 252 27.18 -12.81 -61.48
#